data_7cc2fdf9bddf0e804601eda2c22675fb
#
_entry.id   7cc2fdf9bddf0e804601eda2c22675fb
#
_cell.length_a   1.000
_cell.length_b   1.000
_cell.length_c   1.000
_cell.angle_alpha   90.00
_cell.angle_beta   90.00
_cell.angle_gamma   90.00
#
_symmetry.space_group_name_H-M   'P 1'
#
loop_
_entity.id
_entity.type
_entity.pdbx_description
1 polymer ?
#
loop_
_entity_poly.entity_id
_entity_poly.type
_entity_poly.pdbx_seq_one_letter_code
_entity_poly.pdbx_strand_id
1 'polypeptide(L)'
;ETFLRECELRLPGITPANWTPALAETLLERVRAALAQEAATAEVPIRDFACTLLGAAVAADHALVLQIGDGAIVIGADEYYRPVFWPQTGQYVNETRFVTDSDAAVHLECVVLAETVAEIALLTDGLQTLALHYQHQQAHTPFFRPMFHQLRAQTEPGSSELLTNALARFLASPAVNERTHDDKTLILATRLSPLTPGIAPTMTADT
;
A
#
# COMPACT_ATOMS: atom_id res chain seq x y z
N GLU A 1 -3.31 -3.49 12.12
CA GLU A 1 -3.33 -4.92 12.54
C GLU A 1 -4.71 -5.55 12.43
N THR A 2 -5.79 -4.87 12.80
CA THR A 2 -7.16 -5.42 12.79
C THR A 2 -7.61 -5.79 11.38
N PHE A 3 -7.33 -4.98 10.36
CA PHE A 3 -7.74 -5.23 8.98
C PHE A 3 -7.07 -6.47 8.38
N LEU A 4 -5.76 -6.64 8.54
CA LEU A 4 -5.05 -7.84 8.05
C LEU A 4 -5.53 -9.13 8.76
N ARG A 5 -5.78 -9.08 10.06
CA ARG A 5 -6.35 -10.20 10.81
C ARG A 5 -7.74 -10.59 10.34
N GLU A 6 -8.60 -9.62 10.03
CA GLU A 6 -9.93 -9.90 9.50
C GLU A 6 -9.88 -10.48 8.09
N CYS A 7 -8.96 -10.01 7.23
CA CYS A 7 -8.74 -10.59 5.90
C CYS A 7 -8.24 -12.04 5.96
N GLU A 8 -7.29 -12.36 6.86
CA GLU A 8 -6.75 -13.71 7.02
C GLU A 8 -7.73 -14.68 7.68
N LEU A 9 -8.50 -14.23 8.68
CA LEU A 9 -9.33 -15.10 9.53
C LEU A 9 -10.75 -15.30 9.03
N ARG A 10 -11.30 -14.41 8.20
CA ARG A 10 -12.73 -14.40 7.85
C ARG A 10 -13.06 -14.48 6.37
N LEU A 11 -12.07 -14.65 5.54
CA LEU A 11 -12.26 -14.80 4.10
C LEU A 11 -11.69 -16.12 3.57
N PRO A 12 -12.03 -17.27 4.18
CA PRO A 12 -11.62 -18.56 3.63
C PRO A 12 -12.22 -18.71 2.23
N GLY A 13 -11.38 -19.05 1.25
CA GLY A 13 -11.81 -19.28 -0.13
C GLY A 13 -11.79 -18.06 -1.05
N ILE A 14 -11.30 -16.89 -0.61
CA ILE A 14 -11.01 -15.79 -1.52
C ILE A 14 -9.72 -16.12 -2.26
N THR A 15 -9.90 -16.54 -3.50
CA THR A 15 -8.82 -16.69 -4.47
C THR A 15 -8.75 -15.44 -5.36
N PRO A 16 -7.64 -15.15 -6.02
CA PRO A 16 -7.53 -14.02 -6.97
C PRO A 16 -8.65 -14.01 -8.02
N ALA A 17 -9.17 -15.18 -8.41
CA ALA A 17 -10.28 -15.33 -9.34
C ALA A 17 -11.61 -14.74 -8.83
N ASN A 18 -11.75 -14.52 -7.51
CA ASN A 18 -12.95 -13.98 -6.88
C ASN A 18 -12.82 -12.49 -6.53
N TRP A 19 -11.71 -11.84 -6.88
CA TRP A 19 -11.53 -10.44 -6.60
C TRP A 19 -12.39 -9.60 -7.53
N THR A 20 -13.29 -8.83 -6.95
CA THR A 20 -14.26 -7.99 -7.66
C THR A 20 -14.45 -6.68 -6.89
N PRO A 21 -14.96 -5.63 -7.54
CA PRO A 21 -15.38 -4.41 -6.82
C PRO A 21 -16.37 -4.69 -5.69
N ALA A 22 -17.30 -5.63 -5.87
CA ALA A 22 -18.26 -6.03 -4.82
C ALA A 22 -17.57 -6.62 -3.58
N LEU A 23 -16.42 -7.27 -3.74
CA LEU A 23 -15.61 -7.71 -2.60
C LEU A 23 -15.03 -6.51 -1.86
N ALA A 24 -14.56 -5.48 -2.56
CA ALA A 24 -14.03 -4.27 -1.93
C ALA A 24 -15.11 -3.53 -1.13
N GLU A 25 -16.34 -3.44 -1.65
CA GLU A 25 -17.50 -2.88 -0.92
C GLU A 25 -17.78 -3.70 0.35
N THR A 26 -17.78 -5.03 0.26
CA THR A 26 -17.95 -5.90 1.43
C THR A 26 -16.85 -5.70 2.47
N LEU A 27 -15.60 -5.51 2.04
CA LEU A 27 -14.48 -5.22 2.94
C LEU A 27 -14.66 -3.86 3.62
N LEU A 28 -15.07 -2.84 2.88
CA LEU A 28 -15.36 -1.51 3.42
C LEU A 28 -16.45 -1.58 4.50
N GLU A 29 -17.56 -2.28 4.22
CA GLU A 29 -18.65 -2.43 5.20
C GLU A 29 -18.17 -3.10 6.49
N ARG A 30 -17.33 -4.10 6.40
CA ARG A 30 -16.75 -4.77 7.58
C ARG A 30 -15.83 -3.86 8.38
N VAL A 31 -14.99 -3.07 7.71
CA VAL A 31 -14.13 -2.07 8.38
C VAL A 31 -15.00 -1.06 9.10
N ARG A 32 -16.04 -0.55 8.43
CA ARG A 32 -16.99 0.41 9.03
C ARG A 32 -17.71 -0.17 10.25
N ALA A 33 -18.16 -1.42 10.16
CA ALA A 33 -18.81 -2.12 11.27
C ALA A 33 -17.84 -2.29 12.47
N ALA A 34 -16.60 -2.64 12.22
CA ALA A 34 -15.58 -2.75 13.26
C ALA A 34 -15.31 -1.39 13.93
N LEU A 35 -15.14 -0.33 13.15
CA LEU A 35 -14.97 1.04 13.69
C LEU A 35 -16.18 1.50 14.50
N ALA A 36 -17.39 1.20 14.04
CA ALA A 36 -18.61 1.54 14.77
C ALA A 36 -18.71 0.80 16.12
N GLN A 37 -18.28 -0.46 16.15
CA GLN A 37 -18.22 -1.25 17.38
C GLN A 37 -17.20 -0.69 18.36
N GLU A 38 -16.00 -0.32 17.90
CA GLU A 38 -14.97 0.30 18.74
C GLU A 38 -15.43 1.66 19.29
N ALA A 39 -16.06 2.50 18.46
CA ALA A 39 -16.61 3.78 18.86
C ALA A 39 -17.69 3.62 19.94
N ALA A 40 -18.59 2.63 19.76
CA ALA A 40 -19.62 2.31 20.75
C ALA A 40 -19.00 1.81 22.07
N THR A 41 -17.96 0.99 22.01
CA THR A 41 -17.23 0.47 23.18
C THR A 41 -16.52 1.59 23.93
N ALA A 42 -15.96 2.57 23.19
CA ALA A 42 -15.29 3.74 23.75
C ALA A 42 -16.28 4.85 24.20
N GLU A 43 -17.59 4.67 23.96
CA GLU A 43 -18.63 5.68 24.23
C GLU A 43 -18.37 7.04 23.56
N VAL A 44 -17.81 7.03 22.33
CA VAL A 44 -17.52 8.24 21.54
C VAL A 44 -18.23 8.20 20.19
N PRO A 45 -18.46 9.36 19.54
CA PRO A 45 -19.02 9.39 18.19
C PRO A 45 -18.08 8.70 17.17
N ILE A 46 -18.64 8.00 16.17
CA ILE A 46 -17.86 7.31 15.13
C ILE A 46 -16.91 8.25 14.35
N ARG A 47 -17.24 9.52 14.26
CA ARG A 47 -16.36 10.54 13.63
C ARG A 47 -15.00 10.69 14.33
N ASP A 48 -14.91 10.33 15.61
CA ASP A 48 -13.65 10.38 16.35
C ASP A 48 -12.69 9.24 15.94
N PHE A 49 -13.21 8.26 15.17
CA PHE A 49 -12.45 7.21 14.47
C PHE A 49 -12.28 7.50 12.98
N ALA A 50 -12.44 8.78 12.54
CA ALA A 50 -12.26 9.15 11.15
C ALA A 50 -10.84 8.76 10.67
N CYS A 51 -10.79 7.99 9.58
CA CYS A 51 -9.54 7.55 8.98
C CYS A 51 -9.70 7.33 7.47
N THR A 52 -8.60 7.45 6.76
CA THR A 52 -8.47 7.04 5.36
C THR A 52 -8.24 5.53 5.26
N LEU A 53 -8.31 4.97 4.06
CA LEU A 53 -8.09 3.55 3.81
C LEU A 53 -7.23 3.36 2.57
N LEU A 54 -6.12 2.65 2.71
CA LEU A 54 -5.32 2.13 1.62
C LEU A 54 -5.22 0.62 1.78
N GLY A 55 -5.61 -0.12 0.75
CA GLY A 55 -5.58 -1.58 0.79
C GLY A 55 -5.11 -2.19 -0.53
N ALA A 56 -4.31 -3.24 -0.42
CA ALA A 56 -3.89 -4.02 -1.58
C ALA A 56 -3.77 -5.50 -1.23
N ALA A 57 -4.25 -6.34 -2.14
CA ALA A 57 -3.98 -7.77 -2.15
C ALA A 57 -3.30 -8.12 -3.47
N VAL A 58 -2.14 -8.79 -3.41
CA VAL A 58 -1.31 -9.05 -4.59
C VAL A 58 -1.12 -10.56 -4.77
N ALA A 59 -1.58 -11.09 -5.92
CA ALA A 59 -1.40 -12.47 -6.34
C ALA A 59 -0.34 -12.59 -7.45
N ALA A 60 -0.21 -13.75 -8.07
CA ALA A 60 0.82 -14.00 -9.08
C ALA A 60 0.68 -13.08 -10.30
N ASP A 61 -0.53 -12.89 -10.79
CA ASP A 61 -0.89 -12.23 -12.04
C ASP A 61 -2.02 -11.20 -11.89
N HIS A 62 -2.49 -10.97 -10.66
CA HIS A 62 -3.55 -10.03 -10.35
C HIS A 62 -3.22 -9.24 -9.08
N ALA A 63 -3.82 -8.05 -8.96
CA ALA A 63 -3.87 -7.32 -7.70
C ALA A 63 -5.24 -6.65 -7.52
N LEU A 64 -5.79 -6.73 -6.31
CA LEU A 64 -6.94 -5.92 -5.89
C LEU A 64 -6.39 -4.73 -5.12
N VAL A 65 -6.75 -3.53 -5.54
CA VAL A 65 -6.34 -2.28 -4.90
C VAL A 65 -7.58 -1.48 -4.56
N LEU A 66 -7.60 -0.90 -3.36
CA LEU A 66 -8.72 -0.08 -2.89
C LEU A 66 -8.20 1.13 -2.10
N GLN A 67 -8.92 2.25 -2.21
CA GLN A 67 -8.53 3.51 -1.59
C GLN A 67 -9.76 4.34 -1.20
N ILE A 68 -9.71 4.95 -0.02
CA ILE A 68 -10.54 6.09 0.39
C ILE A 68 -9.61 7.11 1.03
N GLY A 69 -9.69 8.36 0.59
CA GLY A 69 -8.90 9.45 1.13
C GLY A 69 -7.70 9.82 0.28
N ASP A 70 -6.81 10.60 0.87
CA ASP A 70 -5.74 11.32 0.21
C ASP A 70 -4.37 10.64 0.27
N GLY A 71 -4.27 9.44 0.80
CA GLY A 71 -3.05 8.64 0.63
C GLY A 71 -2.80 8.24 -0.82
N ALA A 72 -1.77 7.46 -1.07
CA ALA A 72 -1.48 6.94 -2.41
C ALA A 72 -1.00 5.49 -2.39
N ILE A 73 -1.38 4.75 -3.43
CA ILE A 73 -0.86 3.41 -3.72
C ILE A 73 -0.10 3.49 -5.04
N VAL A 74 1.18 3.18 -4.98
CA VAL A 74 2.09 3.24 -6.13
C VAL A 74 2.57 1.83 -6.44
N ILE A 75 2.51 1.46 -7.71
CA ILE A 75 3.03 0.18 -8.20
C ILE A 75 4.09 0.40 -9.26
N GLY A 76 4.97 -0.58 -9.45
CA GLY A 76 5.99 -0.48 -10.47
C GLY A 76 6.98 -1.62 -10.49
N ALA A 77 8.03 -1.39 -11.26
CA ALA A 77 9.23 -2.22 -11.34
C ALA A 77 10.40 -1.36 -11.83
N ASP A 78 11.55 -1.48 -11.17
CA ASP A 78 12.87 -0.89 -11.51
C ASP A 78 12.87 0.60 -11.86
N GLU A 79 12.47 0.93 -13.08
CA GLU A 79 12.64 2.25 -13.69
C GLU A 79 11.33 3.05 -13.74
N TYR A 80 10.20 2.39 -13.54
CA TYR A 80 8.89 3.02 -13.73
C TYR A 80 7.93 2.73 -12.59
N TYR A 81 7.43 3.80 -11.97
CA TYR A 81 6.43 3.75 -10.92
C TYR A 81 5.23 4.62 -11.30
N ARG A 82 4.03 4.14 -11.01
CA ARG A 82 2.78 4.87 -11.24
C ARG A 82 1.84 4.78 -10.05
N PRO A 83 1.11 5.83 -9.71
CA PRO A 83 0.00 5.72 -8.77
C PRO A 83 -1.12 4.87 -9.41
N VAL A 84 -1.79 4.04 -8.60
CA VAL A 84 -2.97 3.28 -9.06
C VAL A 84 -4.16 4.21 -9.15
N PHE A 85 -4.37 4.99 -8.12
CA PHE A 85 -5.31 6.12 -8.08
C PHE A 85 -4.55 7.37 -7.73
N TRP A 86 -5.08 8.52 -8.14
CA TRP A 86 -4.57 9.80 -7.66
C TRP A 86 -5.18 10.11 -6.30
N PRO A 87 -4.43 10.72 -5.34
CA PRO A 87 -4.98 11.10 -4.05
C PRO A 87 -6.29 11.87 -4.17
N GLN A 88 -7.31 11.44 -3.42
CA GLN A 88 -8.61 12.09 -3.43
C GLN A 88 -8.51 13.45 -2.77
N THR A 89 -8.98 14.46 -3.47
CA THR A 89 -9.18 15.80 -2.92
C THR A 89 -10.67 16.10 -2.87
N GLY A 90 -11.17 16.60 -1.73
CA GLY A 90 -12.55 17.06 -1.62
C GLY A 90 -12.85 18.30 -2.48
N GLN A 91 -14.07 18.84 -2.38
CA GLN A 91 -14.46 20.07 -3.10
C GLN A 91 -13.64 21.30 -2.65
N TYR A 92 -13.06 21.23 -1.45
CA TYR A 92 -12.16 22.23 -0.90
C TYR A 92 -10.76 21.63 -0.72
N VAL A 93 -9.73 22.44 -0.88
CA VAL A 93 -8.30 22.04 -0.88
C VAL A 93 -7.85 21.24 0.36
N ASN A 94 -8.63 21.24 1.44
CA ASN A 94 -8.31 20.56 2.70
C ASN A 94 -9.43 19.59 3.15
N GLU A 95 -10.24 19.09 2.23
CA GLU A 95 -11.32 18.16 2.57
C GLU A 95 -10.89 16.75 2.20
N THR A 96 -10.57 15.93 3.21
CA THR A 96 -10.25 14.50 3.06
C THR A 96 -11.52 13.67 3.20
N ARG A 97 -11.64 12.58 2.46
CA ARG A 97 -12.71 11.57 2.59
C ARG A 97 -12.31 10.49 3.58
N PHE A 98 -13.24 10.13 4.45
CA PHE A 98 -12.99 9.16 5.50
C PHE A 98 -13.86 7.91 5.36
N VAL A 99 -13.35 6.80 5.86
CA VAL A 99 -14.11 5.53 5.95
C VAL A 99 -15.38 5.68 6.76
N THR A 100 -15.39 6.57 7.74
CA THR A 100 -16.53 6.82 8.62
C THR A 100 -17.61 7.73 8.02
N ASP A 101 -17.37 8.35 6.88
CA ASP A 101 -18.36 9.21 6.21
C ASP A 101 -19.60 8.40 5.80
N SER A 102 -20.76 9.03 5.83
CA SER A 102 -22.03 8.36 5.47
C SER A 102 -22.06 7.88 4.02
N ASP A 103 -21.34 8.56 3.15
CA ASP A 103 -21.20 8.31 1.71
C ASP A 103 -19.88 7.65 1.33
N ALA A 104 -19.14 7.07 2.27
CA ALA A 104 -17.83 6.45 2.04
C ALA A 104 -17.82 5.43 0.88
N ALA A 105 -18.93 4.69 0.69
CA ALA A 105 -19.05 3.73 -0.41
C ALA A 105 -19.01 4.40 -1.80
N VAL A 106 -19.49 5.64 -1.92
CA VAL A 106 -19.44 6.42 -3.18
C VAL A 106 -18.00 6.86 -3.50
N HIS A 107 -17.17 7.01 -2.47
CA HIS A 107 -15.78 7.45 -2.58
C HIS A 107 -14.78 6.30 -2.59
N LEU A 108 -15.24 5.05 -2.49
CA LEU A 108 -14.37 3.89 -2.61
C LEU A 108 -13.86 3.75 -4.04
N GLU A 109 -12.59 4.05 -4.24
CA GLU A 109 -11.89 3.68 -5.46
C GLU A 109 -11.40 2.24 -5.35
N CYS A 110 -11.70 1.42 -6.35
CA CYS A 110 -11.32 0.02 -6.38
C CYS A 110 -11.01 -0.42 -7.81
N VAL A 111 -9.94 -1.19 -7.97
CA VAL A 111 -9.59 -1.81 -9.25
C VAL A 111 -8.99 -3.20 -9.03
N VAL A 112 -9.34 -4.12 -9.93
CA VAL A 112 -8.64 -5.39 -10.09
C VAL A 112 -7.68 -5.24 -11.27
N LEU A 113 -6.39 -5.21 -10.97
CA LEU A 113 -5.33 -5.15 -11.97
C LEU A 113 -5.06 -6.56 -12.49
N ALA A 114 -5.22 -6.80 -13.79
CA ALA A 114 -4.88 -8.07 -14.45
C ALA A 114 -3.42 -8.02 -14.95
N GLU A 115 -2.50 -7.74 -14.04
CA GLU A 115 -1.07 -7.65 -14.32
C GLU A 115 -0.25 -8.15 -13.12
N THR A 116 0.99 -8.55 -13.38
CA THR A 116 1.95 -8.88 -12.32
C THR A 116 2.46 -7.59 -11.68
N VAL A 117 2.11 -7.36 -10.42
CA VAL A 117 2.65 -6.27 -9.62
C VAL A 117 3.96 -6.74 -8.99
N ALA A 118 5.08 -6.22 -9.45
CA ALA A 118 6.41 -6.56 -8.93
C ALA A 118 6.73 -5.83 -7.63
N GLU A 119 6.37 -4.56 -7.54
CA GLU A 119 6.64 -3.68 -6.42
C GLU A 119 5.41 -2.84 -6.10
N ILE A 120 5.14 -2.65 -4.81
CA ILE A 120 4.03 -1.85 -4.35
C ILE A 120 4.42 -1.02 -3.13
N ALA A 121 3.99 0.24 -3.12
CA ALA A 121 4.12 1.17 -2.01
C ALA A 121 2.75 1.71 -1.62
N LEU A 122 2.44 1.75 -0.32
CA LEU A 122 1.29 2.45 0.24
C LEU A 122 1.82 3.55 1.14
N LEU A 123 1.36 4.78 0.95
CA LEU A 123 1.83 5.94 1.70
C LEU A 123 0.69 6.87 2.10
N THR A 124 0.84 7.48 3.28
CA THR A 124 -0.06 8.53 3.75
C THR A 124 0.29 9.88 3.12
N ASP A 125 -0.62 10.83 3.22
CA ASP A 125 -0.53 12.18 2.65
C ASP A 125 0.75 12.94 3.04
N GLY A 126 1.26 12.74 4.26
CA GLY A 126 2.52 13.33 4.72
C GLY A 126 3.74 13.03 3.84
N LEU A 127 3.64 12.07 2.91
CA LEU A 127 4.71 11.75 1.96
C LEU A 127 4.41 12.18 0.52
N GLN A 128 3.25 12.72 0.21
CA GLN A 128 2.84 13.05 -1.15
C GLN A 128 3.82 13.99 -1.86
N THR A 129 4.28 15.04 -1.18
CA THR A 129 5.20 16.04 -1.75
C THR A 129 6.58 15.47 -2.11
N LEU A 130 6.95 14.35 -1.50
CA LEU A 130 8.21 13.62 -1.76
C LEU A 130 8.02 12.54 -2.83
N ALA A 131 6.87 11.90 -2.82
CA ALA A 131 6.57 10.68 -3.58
C ALA A 131 5.85 10.93 -4.89
N LEU A 132 5.19 12.09 -5.07
CA LEU A 132 4.32 12.38 -6.20
C LEU A 132 4.67 13.70 -6.90
N HIS A 133 4.51 13.72 -8.21
CA HIS A 133 4.57 14.91 -9.06
C HIS A 133 3.17 15.37 -9.44
N TYR A 134 2.65 16.41 -8.79
CA TYR A 134 1.28 16.89 -8.96
C TYR A 134 0.97 17.38 -10.37
N GLN A 135 1.90 18.10 -11.00
CA GLN A 135 1.70 18.65 -12.35
C GLN A 135 1.46 17.58 -13.42
N HIS A 136 2.07 16.41 -13.26
CA HIS A 136 2.01 15.32 -14.22
C HIS A 136 1.19 14.14 -13.74
N GLN A 137 0.69 14.18 -12.50
CA GLN A 137 0.01 13.08 -11.82
C GLN A 137 0.83 11.77 -11.89
N GLN A 138 2.11 11.86 -11.58
CA GLN A 138 3.07 10.75 -11.67
C GLN A 138 3.75 10.47 -10.33
N ALA A 139 4.20 9.25 -10.15
CA ALA A 139 5.08 8.90 -9.04
C ALA A 139 6.49 9.47 -9.26
N HIS A 140 7.10 9.95 -8.18
CA HIS A 140 8.50 10.40 -8.19
C HIS A 140 9.44 9.19 -8.09
N THR A 141 9.77 8.59 -9.22
CA THR A 141 10.63 7.39 -9.32
C THR A 141 11.90 7.47 -8.47
N PRO A 142 12.66 8.59 -8.41
CA PRO A 142 13.84 8.70 -7.56
C PRO A 142 13.57 8.54 -6.05
N PHE A 143 12.33 8.75 -5.59
CA PHE A 143 11.96 8.47 -4.20
C PHE A 143 11.85 6.97 -3.93
N PHE A 144 11.25 6.21 -4.82
CA PHE A 144 10.96 4.78 -4.62
C PHE A 144 12.15 3.87 -4.94
N ARG A 145 12.88 4.16 -6.02
CA ARG A 145 13.94 3.29 -6.56
C ARG A 145 14.98 2.83 -5.53
N PRO A 146 15.58 3.71 -4.71
CA PRO A 146 16.59 3.29 -3.74
C PRO A 146 16.05 2.33 -2.69
N MET A 147 14.80 2.53 -2.25
CA MET A 147 14.16 1.69 -1.24
C MET A 147 13.83 0.31 -1.80
N PHE A 148 13.25 0.23 -2.99
CA PHE A 148 12.96 -1.05 -3.65
C PHE A 148 14.23 -1.79 -4.03
N HIS A 149 15.31 -1.10 -4.40
CA HIS A 149 16.60 -1.73 -4.63
C HIS A 149 17.10 -2.50 -3.39
N GLN A 150 16.93 -1.94 -2.19
CA GLN A 150 17.29 -2.62 -0.94
C GLN A 150 16.36 -3.81 -0.63
N LEU A 151 15.07 -3.68 -0.95
CA LEU A 151 14.10 -4.78 -0.77
C LEU A 151 14.39 -5.95 -1.71
N ARG A 152 14.69 -5.70 -2.99
CA ARG A 152 15.04 -6.77 -3.95
C ARG A 152 16.30 -7.54 -3.58
N ALA A 153 17.20 -6.93 -2.83
CA ALA A 153 18.40 -7.59 -2.34
C ALA A 153 18.14 -8.61 -1.22
N GLN A 154 16.91 -8.65 -0.68
CA GLN A 154 16.55 -9.65 0.33
C GLN A 154 16.33 -11.02 -0.32
N THR A 155 16.77 -12.08 0.35
CA THR A 155 16.64 -13.47 -0.11
C THR A 155 15.56 -14.23 0.64
N GLU A 156 15.17 -13.77 1.81
CA GLU A 156 14.18 -14.42 2.67
C GLU A 156 12.81 -13.73 2.53
N PRO A 157 11.72 -14.49 2.44
CA PRO A 157 10.38 -13.93 2.44
C PRO A 157 9.98 -13.39 3.80
N GLY A 158 9.04 -12.45 3.80
CA GLY A 158 8.47 -11.85 4.99
C GLY A 158 8.98 -10.44 5.28
N SER A 159 8.71 -9.95 6.48
CA SER A 159 9.13 -8.62 6.90
C SER A 159 10.59 -8.60 7.33
N SER A 160 11.32 -7.56 6.91
CA SER A 160 12.71 -7.33 7.33
C SER A 160 12.76 -6.26 8.41
N GLU A 161 13.04 -6.65 9.64
CA GLU A 161 13.19 -5.71 10.76
C GLU A 161 14.32 -4.69 10.49
N LEU A 162 15.42 -5.14 9.90
CA LEU A 162 16.54 -4.27 9.51
C LEU A 162 16.09 -3.15 8.57
N LEU A 163 15.37 -3.50 7.50
CA LEU A 163 14.87 -2.53 6.52
C LEU A 163 13.75 -1.66 7.10
N THR A 164 12.88 -2.21 7.94
CA THR A 164 11.85 -1.44 8.65
C THR A 164 12.48 -0.37 9.53
N ASN A 165 13.52 -0.72 10.30
CA ASN A 165 14.26 0.24 11.13
C ASN A 165 15.02 1.27 10.29
N ALA A 166 15.55 0.89 9.13
CA ALA A 166 16.21 1.82 8.20
C ALA A 166 15.21 2.81 7.60
N LEU A 167 14.03 2.31 7.19
CA LEU A 167 12.93 3.14 6.68
C LEU A 167 12.44 4.12 7.73
N ALA A 168 12.22 3.68 8.97
CA ALA A 168 11.80 4.55 10.06
C ALA A 168 12.82 5.69 10.30
N ARG A 169 14.13 5.38 10.29
CA ARG A 169 15.18 6.41 10.40
C ARG A 169 15.20 7.38 9.22
N PHE A 170 14.95 6.88 8.01
CA PHE A 170 14.84 7.73 6.81
C PHE A 170 13.66 8.69 6.93
N LEU A 171 12.47 8.20 7.30
CA LEU A 171 11.27 9.02 7.47
C LEU A 171 11.41 10.07 8.60
N ALA A 172 12.20 9.77 9.63
CA ALA A 172 12.51 10.70 10.71
C ALA A 172 13.68 11.66 10.41
N SER A 173 14.32 11.54 9.24
CA SER A 173 15.49 12.33 8.90
C SER A 173 15.17 13.82 8.69
N PRO A 174 16.15 14.74 8.93
CA PRO A 174 15.98 16.17 8.64
C PRO A 174 15.54 16.41 7.18
N ALA A 175 16.14 15.71 6.22
CA ALA A 175 15.83 15.86 4.79
C ALA A 175 14.36 15.59 4.45
N VAL A 176 13.69 14.69 5.18
CA VAL A 176 12.26 14.43 5.06
C VAL A 176 11.45 15.45 5.85
N ASN A 177 11.84 15.72 7.11
CA ASN A 177 11.09 16.62 8.00
C ASN A 177 11.12 18.09 7.55
N GLU A 178 12.12 18.53 6.79
CA GLU A 178 12.14 19.85 6.16
C GLU A 178 11.12 20.01 5.04
N ARG A 179 10.62 18.91 4.49
CA ARG A 179 9.67 18.89 3.37
C ARG A 179 8.23 18.60 3.77
N THR A 180 8.04 18.05 4.95
CA THR A 180 6.72 17.75 5.51
C THR A 180 6.75 17.77 7.02
N HIS A 181 5.71 18.35 7.63
CA HIS A 181 5.52 18.40 9.08
C HIS A 181 4.43 17.42 9.52
N ASP A 182 3.88 16.64 8.59
CA ASP A 182 2.79 15.73 8.82
C ASP A 182 3.27 14.35 9.26
N ASP A 183 2.36 13.54 9.80
CA ASP A 183 2.61 12.15 10.13
C ASP A 183 2.89 11.32 8.86
N LYS A 184 3.84 10.41 8.95
CA LYS A 184 4.36 9.68 7.80
C LYS A 184 4.25 8.18 8.00
N THR A 185 3.50 7.51 7.12
CA THR A 185 3.50 6.06 7.04
C THR A 185 3.87 5.63 5.63
N LEU A 186 4.76 4.65 5.52
CA LEU A 186 5.14 4.04 4.25
C LEU A 186 5.26 2.52 4.42
N ILE A 187 4.53 1.79 3.59
CA ILE A 187 4.64 0.33 3.47
C ILE A 187 5.20 0.03 2.09
N LEU A 188 6.22 -0.81 2.03
CA LEU A 188 6.85 -1.25 0.78
C LEU A 188 6.85 -2.77 0.73
N ALA A 189 6.47 -3.32 -0.43
CA ALA A 189 6.59 -4.75 -0.68
C ALA A 189 7.10 -5.01 -2.10
N THR A 190 7.95 -6.02 -2.25
CA THR A 190 8.46 -6.50 -3.53
C THR A 190 8.32 -8.01 -3.63
N ARG A 191 8.20 -8.52 -4.85
CA ARG A 191 8.30 -9.96 -5.08
C ARG A 191 9.76 -10.39 -4.93
N LEU A 192 9.97 -11.50 -4.28
CA LEU A 192 11.26 -12.18 -4.38
C LEU A 192 11.41 -12.74 -5.79
N SER A 193 12.54 -12.45 -6.43
CA SER A 193 12.91 -13.15 -7.66
C SER A 193 13.05 -14.65 -7.36
N PRO A 194 12.51 -15.55 -8.20
CA PRO A 194 12.83 -16.96 -8.07
C PRO A 194 14.36 -17.10 -8.05
N LEU A 195 14.89 -17.77 -7.03
CA LEU A 195 16.31 -18.12 -7.02
C LEU A 195 16.56 -18.86 -8.33
N THR A 196 17.32 -18.26 -9.24
CA THR A 196 17.82 -18.99 -10.40
C THR A 196 18.68 -20.12 -9.84
N PRO A 197 18.34 -21.41 -10.04
CA PRO A 197 19.19 -22.50 -9.57
C PRO A 197 20.57 -22.25 -10.17
N GLY A 198 21.57 -22.05 -9.32
CA GLY A 198 22.92 -21.80 -9.77
C GLY A 198 23.34 -22.87 -10.76
N ILE A 199 23.69 -22.47 -11.97
CA ILE A 199 24.39 -23.35 -12.91
C ILE A 199 25.69 -23.76 -12.20
N ALA A 200 25.70 -24.99 -11.71
CA ALA A 200 26.89 -25.56 -11.14
C ALA A 200 28.00 -25.40 -12.18
N PRO A 201 29.19 -24.89 -11.82
CA PRO A 201 30.28 -24.80 -12.78
C PRO A 201 30.58 -26.21 -13.27
N THR A 202 30.39 -26.42 -14.57
CA THR A 202 30.81 -27.66 -15.25
C THR A 202 32.33 -27.74 -15.12
N MET A 203 32.82 -28.60 -14.22
CA MET A 203 34.22 -28.96 -14.19
C MET A 203 34.52 -29.70 -15.48
N THR A 204 35.14 -29.03 -16.43
CA THR A 204 35.81 -29.67 -17.54
C THR A 204 37.03 -30.39 -16.96
N ALA A 205 36.94 -31.71 -16.89
CA ALA A 205 38.11 -32.55 -16.66
C ALA A 205 38.91 -32.57 -17.97
N ASP A 206 40.03 -31.87 -18.01
CA ASP A 206 41.07 -32.07 -19.03
C ASP A 206 41.78 -33.39 -18.74
N THR A 207 41.75 -34.26 -19.69
CA THR A 207 42.56 -35.48 -19.79
C THR A 207 43.74 -35.21 -20.70
#